data_21c0af44c21da04d35610324b8a5b12b
#
_entry.id   21c0af44c21da04d35610324b8a5b12b
#
_cell.length_a   1.000
_cell.length_b   1.000
_cell.length_c   1.000
_cell.angle_alpha   90.00
_cell.angle_beta   90.00
_cell.angle_gamma   90.00
#
_symmetry.space_group_name_H-M   'P 1'
#
loop_
_entity.id
_entity.type
_entity.pdbx_description
1 polymer ?
#
loop_
_entity_poly.entity_id
_entity_poly.type
_entity_poly.pdbx_seq_one_letter_code
_entity_poly.pdbx_strand_id
1 'polypeptide(L)'
;MEYQKFIPEGWQELKNGFSLEELNLASVNGDIIQGKVTSCDANYNLYVDLGNNITGIIPREEIEAVNVDAAGFPKPNICMSKVDKIVQFKVKDIKKSDTVILSRRAVGKDAITWVKNDLKEGMRVLGIVKNIRPYGAFIEIGGGIVGLVHVEDISVARIKSPFERFKIGQKVKVVIKSIDRKNNRVILSYKEMFRNMGRKHQRF
;
A
#
# COMPACT_ATOMS: atom_id res chain seq x y z
N MET A 1 1.16 21.04 1.94
CA MET A 1 0.85 19.63 1.64
C MET A 1 0.49 19.00 2.96
N GLU A 2 -0.74 18.49 3.11
CA GLU A 2 -1.05 17.66 4.27
C GLU A 2 -0.15 16.42 4.22
N TYR A 3 0.53 16.14 5.31
CA TYR A 3 1.46 15.03 5.42
C TYR A 3 0.67 13.72 5.43
N GLN A 4 0.83 12.91 4.39
CA GLN A 4 0.22 11.57 4.33
C GLN A 4 1.02 10.63 5.22
N LYS A 5 0.36 10.03 6.21
CA LYS A 5 0.99 9.15 7.21
C LYS A 5 1.55 7.86 6.60
N PHE A 6 0.86 7.29 5.63
CA PHE A 6 1.29 6.09 4.92
C PHE A 6 1.54 6.40 3.45
N ILE A 7 2.67 5.96 2.94
CA ILE A 7 3.05 6.10 1.53
C ILE A 7 2.77 4.76 0.82
N PRO A 8 2.29 4.76 -0.44
CA PRO A 8 2.03 3.52 -1.17
C PRO A 8 3.25 2.61 -1.29
N GLU A 9 3.03 1.29 -1.25
CA GLU A 9 4.05 0.27 -1.45
C GLU A 9 4.71 0.42 -2.83
N GLY A 10 6.04 0.65 -2.85
CA GLY A 10 6.80 0.90 -4.09
C GLY A 10 6.75 2.35 -4.58
N TRP A 11 6.22 3.29 -3.81
CA TRP A 11 6.30 4.72 -4.15
C TRP A 11 7.72 5.26 -4.08
N GLN A 12 8.44 4.91 -3.04
CA GLN A 12 9.85 5.24 -2.85
C GLN A 12 10.74 4.18 -3.50
N GLU A 13 11.94 4.55 -3.88
CA GLU A 13 12.95 3.60 -4.33
C GLU A 13 13.36 2.67 -3.18
N LEU A 14 13.75 1.44 -3.53
CA LEU A 14 14.31 0.51 -2.56
C LEU A 14 15.69 1.00 -2.11
N LYS A 15 15.96 0.87 -0.83
CA LYS A 15 17.29 1.03 -0.28
C LYS A 15 18.18 -0.12 -0.76
N ASN A 16 19.44 0.17 -1.07
CA ASN A 16 20.43 -0.82 -1.55
C ASN A 16 20.83 -1.90 -0.52
N GLY A 17 20.26 -1.85 0.67
CA GLY A 17 20.46 -2.83 1.74
C GLY A 17 20.39 -2.20 3.11
N PHE A 18 20.12 -3.04 4.11
CA PHE A 18 20.07 -2.68 5.52
C PHE A 18 21.24 -3.35 6.25
N SER A 19 21.75 -2.67 7.28
CA SER A 19 22.60 -3.33 8.29
C SER A 19 21.72 -3.91 9.41
N LEU A 20 22.25 -4.85 10.20
CA LEU A 20 21.54 -5.39 11.38
C LEU A 20 21.27 -4.29 12.41
N GLU A 21 22.16 -3.31 12.55
CA GLU A 21 21.96 -2.16 13.44
C GLU A 21 20.77 -1.33 13.02
N GLU A 22 20.65 -1.02 11.73
CA GLU A 22 19.50 -0.30 11.17
C GLU A 22 18.20 -1.06 11.37
N LEU A 23 18.19 -2.37 11.17
CA LEU A 23 17.02 -3.22 11.38
C LEU A 23 16.63 -3.29 12.86
N ASN A 24 17.60 -3.37 13.78
CA ASN A 24 17.35 -3.28 15.22
C ASN A 24 16.73 -1.92 15.59
N LEU A 25 17.27 -0.84 15.08
CA LEU A 25 16.73 0.52 15.31
C LEU A 25 15.31 0.65 14.78
N ALA A 26 15.07 0.15 13.56
CA ALA A 26 13.73 0.15 12.95
C ALA A 26 12.73 -0.69 13.77
N SER A 27 13.19 -1.82 14.36
CA SER A 27 12.37 -2.64 15.25
C SER A 27 11.96 -1.88 16.52
N VAL A 28 12.93 -1.21 17.17
CA VAL A 28 12.68 -0.43 18.40
C VAL A 28 11.75 0.77 18.12
N ASN A 29 11.96 1.47 17.01
CA ASN A 29 11.17 2.64 16.64
C ASN A 29 9.79 2.28 16.07
N GLY A 30 9.61 1.03 15.63
CA GLY A 30 8.43 0.61 14.88
C GLY A 30 8.34 1.21 13.49
N ASP A 31 9.50 1.50 12.87
CA ASP A 31 9.59 2.10 11.56
C ASP A 31 9.01 1.19 10.46
N ILE A 32 8.37 1.80 9.47
CA ILE A 32 7.90 1.09 8.28
C ILE A 32 9.03 1.12 7.25
N ILE A 33 9.50 -0.05 6.87
CA ILE A 33 10.50 -0.24 5.83
C ILE A 33 9.91 -1.06 4.68
N GLN A 34 10.59 -1.09 3.55
CA GLN A 34 10.10 -1.84 2.38
C GLN A 34 11.23 -2.67 1.76
N GLY A 35 10.83 -3.76 1.11
CA GLY A 35 11.72 -4.65 0.41
C GLY A 35 10.99 -5.44 -0.67
N LYS A 36 11.75 -6.08 -1.55
CA LYS A 36 11.21 -6.92 -2.62
C LYS A 36 11.03 -8.34 -2.11
N VAL A 37 9.83 -8.90 -2.31
CA VAL A 37 9.57 -10.32 -2.05
C VAL A 37 10.21 -11.13 -3.17
N THR A 38 11.10 -12.03 -2.80
CA THR A 38 11.86 -12.87 -3.75
C THR A 38 11.22 -14.23 -3.99
N SER A 39 10.57 -14.79 -2.97
CA SER A 39 9.95 -16.12 -3.06
C SER A 39 8.85 -16.33 -2.01
N CYS A 40 8.08 -17.38 -2.22
CA CYS A 40 7.07 -17.89 -1.30
C CYS A 40 7.31 -19.40 -1.12
N ASP A 41 7.39 -19.87 0.12
CA ASP A 41 7.63 -21.30 0.40
C ASP A 41 6.33 -22.13 0.37
N ALA A 42 6.47 -23.44 0.61
CA ALA A 42 5.35 -24.39 0.64
C ALA A 42 4.35 -24.12 1.79
N ASN A 43 4.77 -23.42 2.83
CA ASN A 43 3.94 -23.01 3.96
C ASN A 43 3.36 -21.60 3.77
N TYR A 44 3.59 -20.99 2.60
CA TYR A 44 3.17 -19.64 2.23
C TYR A 44 3.84 -18.52 3.05
N ASN A 45 5.00 -18.74 3.61
CA ASN A 45 5.83 -17.67 4.13
C ASN A 45 6.52 -16.94 2.99
N LEU A 46 6.67 -15.61 3.12
CA LEU A 46 7.34 -14.80 2.11
C LEU A 46 8.78 -14.51 2.53
N TYR A 47 9.68 -14.58 1.57
CA TYR A 47 11.07 -14.18 1.73
C TYR A 47 11.31 -12.83 1.07
N VAL A 48 11.98 -11.95 1.80
CA VAL A 48 12.24 -10.57 1.38
C VAL A 48 13.74 -10.33 1.35
N ASP A 49 14.24 -9.80 0.24
CA ASP A 49 15.61 -9.34 0.14
C ASP A 49 15.75 -7.99 0.86
N LEU A 50 16.58 -7.97 1.89
CA LEU A 50 16.94 -6.78 2.66
C LEU A 50 18.31 -6.21 2.28
N GLY A 51 18.98 -6.80 1.28
CA GLY A 51 20.33 -6.46 0.86
C GLY A 51 21.38 -6.96 1.84
N ASN A 52 22.67 -6.76 1.53
CA ASN A 52 23.81 -7.14 2.37
C ASN A 52 23.78 -8.62 2.84
N ASN A 53 23.25 -9.52 2.01
CA ASN A 53 23.04 -10.94 2.32
C ASN A 53 22.07 -11.20 3.50
N ILE A 54 21.25 -10.21 3.88
CA ILE A 54 20.23 -10.38 4.91
C ILE A 54 18.91 -10.72 4.24
N THR A 55 18.29 -11.81 4.68
CA THR A 55 16.96 -12.23 4.24
C THR A 55 15.95 -12.05 5.35
N GLY A 56 14.87 -11.36 5.07
CA GLY A 56 13.72 -11.26 5.94
C GLY A 56 12.67 -12.32 5.61
N ILE A 57 11.94 -12.75 6.64
CA ILE A 57 10.82 -13.68 6.50
C ILE A 57 9.56 -13.01 7.02
N ILE A 58 8.52 -12.97 6.19
CA ILE A 58 7.15 -12.62 6.61
C ILE A 58 6.40 -13.94 6.78
N PRO A 59 6.15 -14.41 8.01
CA PRO A 59 5.32 -15.59 8.25
C PRO A 59 3.93 -15.40 7.65
N ARG A 60 3.28 -16.49 7.24
CA ARG A 60 1.98 -16.43 6.58
C ARG A 60 0.94 -15.61 7.34
N GLU A 61 0.87 -15.77 8.66
CA GLU A 61 -0.01 -15.04 9.57
C GLU A 61 0.32 -13.54 9.68
N GLU A 62 1.50 -13.12 9.24
CA GLU A 62 1.96 -11.73 9.28
C GLU A 62 1.87 -11.01 7.91
N ILE A 63 1.28 -11.65 6.90
CA ILE A 63 1.17 -11.07 5.55
C ILE A 63 0.03 -10.06 5.45
N GLU A 64 -1.16 -10.39 5.97
CA GLU A 64 -2.37 -9.55 5.80
C GLU A 64 -3.06 -9.26 7.14
N ALA A 65 -3.59 -8.04 7.25
CA ALA A 65 -4.42 -7.64 8.39
C ALA A 65 -5.92 -7.93 8.15
N VAL A 66 -6.32 -8.01 6.89
CA VAL A 66 -7.68 -8.30 6.42
C VAL A 66 -7.64 -9.34 5.31
N ASN A 67 -8.80 -9.85 4.89
CA ASN A 67 -8.90 -10.93 3.89
C ASN A 67 -8.20 -12.22 4.34
N VAL A 68 -8.37 -12.52 5.61
CA VAL A 68 -7.89 -13.75 6.27
C VAL A 68 -9.06 -14.67 6.62
N ASP A 69 -8.77 -15.94 6.78
CA ASP A 69 -9.74 -16.94 7.27
C ASP A 69 -9.97 -16.80 8.80
N ALA A 70 -10.81 -17.70 9.36
CA ALA A 70 -11.13 -17.70 10.78
C ALA A 70 -9.90 -17.95 11.69
N ALA A 71 -8.85 -18.58 11.16
CA ALA A 71 -7.59 -18.80 11.86
C ALA A 71 -6.59 -17.66 11.70
N GLY A 72 -6.93 -16.63 10.92
CA GLY A 72 -6.09 -15.45 10.67
C GLY A 72 -5.08 -15.61 9.55
N PHE A 73 -5.24 -16.61 8.67
CA PHE A 73 -4.34 -16.84 7.54
C PHE A 73 -4.91 -16.31 6.23
N PRO A 74 -4.11 -15.58 5.43
CA PRO A 74 -4.49 -15.22 4.09
C PRO A 74 -4.55 -16.45 3.16
N LYS A 75 -5.40 -16.37 2.14
CA LYS A 75 -5.48 -17.44 1.13
C LYS A 75 -4.14 -17.61 0.39
N PRO A 76 -3.78 -18.81 -0.07
CA PRO A 76 -2.54 -19.08 -0.80
C PRO A 76 -2.28 -18.15 -1.98
N ASN A 77 -3.29 -17.85 -2.78
CA ASN A 77 -3.19 -16.97 -3.94
C ASN A 77 -2.82 -15.52 -3.55
N ILE A 78 -3.24 -15.05 -2.37
CA ILE A 78 -2.87 -13.73 -1.85
C ILE A 78 -1.38 -13.72 -1.51
N CYS A 79 -0.88 -14.77 -0.82
CA CYS A 79 0.54 -14.89 -0.49
C CYS A 79 1.41 -14.91 -1.76
N MET A 80 1.08 -15.81 -2.69
CA MET A 80 1.82 -15.95 -3.96
C MET A 80 1.79 -14.69 -4.82
N SER A 81 0.70 -13.91 -4.77
CA SER A 81 0.58 -12.66 -5.52
C SER A 81 1.57 -11.56 -5.08
N LYS A 82 2.24 -11.72 -3.94
CA LYS A 82 3.25 -10.79 -3.43
C LYS A 82 4.64 -11.06 -3.99
N VAL A 83 4.91 -12.23 -4.55
CA VAL A 83 6.20 -12.54 -5.14
C VAL A 83 6.53 -11.55 -6.26
N ASP A 84 7.78 -11.13 -6.33
CA ASP A 84 8.32 -10.09 -7.22
C ASP A 84 7.78 -8.66 -6.97
N LYS A 85 7.02 -8.46 -5.90
CA LYS A 85 6.49 -7.12 -5.55
C LYS A 85 7.24 -6.51 -4.38
N ILE A 86 7.22 -5.17 -4.34
CA ILE A 86 7.68 -4.40 -3.20
C ILE A 86 6.54 -4.36 -2.18
N VAL A 87 6.85 -4.70 -0.94
CA VAL A 87 5.92 -4.67 0.19
C VAL A 87 6.50 -3.87 1.35
N GLN A 88 5.62 -3.30 2.16
CA GLN A 88 5.99 -2.60 3.38
C GLN A 88 5.77 -3.51 4.59
N PHE A 89 6.65 -3.40 5.57
CA PHE A 89 6.61 -4.20 6.79
C PHE A 89 7.30 -3.47 7.94
N LYS A 90 7.08 -3.98 9.15
CA LYS A 90 7.86 -3.67 10.34
C LYS A 90 8.74 -4.84 10.70
N VAL A 91 9.88 -4.57 11.31
CA VAL A 91 10.74 -5.61 11.90
C VAL A 91 10.09 -6.04 13.20
N LYS A 92 9.74 -7.33 13.30
CA LYS A 92 9.10 -7.93 14.48
C LYS A 92 10.11 -8.52 15.43
N ASP A 93 11.10 -9.21 14.91
CA ASP A 93 12.15 -9.89 15.69
C ASP A 93 13.39 -10.11 14.84
N ILE A 94 14.56 -10.15 15.48
CA ILE A 94 15.82 -10.52 14.85
C ILE A 94 16.40 -11.68 15.65
N LYS A 95 16.44 -12.86 15.03
CA LYS A 95 16.95 -14.07 15.67
C LYS A 95 18.47 -14.11 15.68
N LYS A 96 19.06 -14.90 16.57
CA LYS A 96 20.51 -15.08 16.70
C LYS A 96 21.22 -15.57 15.42
N SER A 97 20.47 -16.14 14.47
CA SER A 97 20.96 -16.60 13.17
C SER A 97 20.90 -15.54 12.07
N ASP A 98 20.79 -14.26 12.42
CA ASP A 98 20.59 -13.14 11.50
C ASP A 98 19.31 -13.26 10.63
N THR A 99 18.39 -14.13 11.06
CA THR A 99 17.07 -14.24 10.42
C THR A 99 16.17 -13.15 10.96
N VAL A 100 15.69 -12.30 10.07
CA VAL A 100 14.83 -11.15 10.40
C VAL A 100 13.37 -11.53 10.18
N ILE A 101 12.57 -11.50 11.23
CA ILE A 101 11.12 -11.73 11.15
C ILE A 101 10.41 -10.40 10.94
N LEU A 102 9.60 -10.36 9.90
CA LEU A 102 8.91 -9.18 9.42
C LEU A 102 7.40 -9.32 9.55
N SER A 103 6.70 -8.20 9.70
CA SER A 103 5.24 -8.16 9.74
C SER A 103 4.69 -7.08 8.81
N ARG A 104 4.06 -7.49 7.71
CA ARG A 104 3.24 -6.62 6.88
C ARG A 104 1.88 -6.36 7.53
N ARG A 105 1.38 -7.35 8.25
CA ARG A 105 0.13 -7.25 9.02
C ARG A 105 0.14 -6.09 10.02
N ALA A 106 1.28 -5.82 10.68
CA ALA A 106 1.43 -4.71 11.60
C ALA A 106 1.22 -3.35 10.91
N VAL A 107 1.80 -3.17 9.71
CA VAL A 107 1.57 -1.96 8.89
C VAL A 107 0.10 -1.84 8.50
N GLY A 108 -0.52 -2.93 8.05
CA GLY A 108 -1.94 -2.95 7.66
C GLY A 108 -2.88 -2.60 8.82
N LYS A 109 -2.62 -3.07 10.03
CA LYS A 109 -3.41 -2.71 11.24
C LYS A 109 -3.33 -1.22 11.55
N ASP A 110 -2.13 -0.64 11.48
CA ASP A 110 -1.94 0.79 11.69
C ASP A 110 -2.62 1.62 10.59
N ALA A 111 -2.56 1.15 9.34
CA ALA A 111 -3.22 1.80 8.22
C ALA A 111 -4.76 1.76 8.33
N ILE A 112 -5.33 0.66 8.81
CA ILE A 112 -6.77 0.57 9.11
C ILE A 112 -7.16 1.57 10.20
N THR A 113 -6.34 1.73 11.23
CA THR A 113 -6.56 2.74 12.28
C THR A 113 -6.50 4.15 11.70
N TRP A 114 -5.56 4.42 10.80
CA TRP A 114 -5.48 5.69 10.07
C TRP A 114 -6.75 5.97 9.24
N VAL A 115 -7.27 4.99 8.50
CA VAL A 115 -8.53 5.12 7.74
C VAL A 115 -9.69 5.46 8.67
N LYS A 116 -9.75 4.83 9.85
CA LYS A 116 -10.85 5.03 10.80
C LYS A 116 -10.83 6.39 11.49
N ASN A 117 -9.64 6.87 11.85
CA ASN A 117 -9.50 8.00 12.75
C ASN A 117 -9.06 9.30 12.06
N ASP A 118 -8.15 9.19 11.08
CA ASP A 118 -7.40 10.36 10.58
C ASP A 118 -7.74 10.70 9.13
N LEU A 119 -8.08 9.69 8.30
CA LEU A 119 -8.38 9.92 6.89
C LEU A 119 -9.70 10.70 6.76
N LYS A 120 -9.71 11.75 5.94
CA LYS A 120 -10.87 12.62 5.74
C LYS A 120 -11.22 12.77 4.26
N GLU A 121 -12.50 12.96 3.99
CA GLU A 121 -12.98 13.32 2.66
C GLU A 121 -12.38 14.66 2.23
N GLY A 122 -12.06 14.78 0.95
CA GLY A 122 -11.38 15.95 0.40
C GLY A 122 -9.85 15.94 0.52
N MET A 123 -9.26 15.05 1.33
CA MET A 123 -7.80 14.91 1.41
C MET A 123 -7.23 14.44 0.08
N ARG A 124 -6.07 14.99 -0.28
CA ARG A 124 -5.27 14.57 -1.45
C ARG A 124 -4.21 13.59 -0.99
N VAL A 125 -4.18 12.42 -1.61
CA VAL A 125 -3.27 11.34 -1.25
C VAL A 125 -2.52 10.84 -2.47
N LEU A 126 -1.32 10.30 -2.22
CA LEU A 126 -0.53 9.57 -3.19
C LEU A 126 -1.13 8.18 -3.37
N GLY A 127 -1.04 7.63 -4.57
CA GLY A 127 -1.54 6.30 -4.85
C GLY A 127 -0.79 5.61 -5.98
N ILE A 128 -0.79 4.28 -5.96
CA ILE A 128 -0.30 3.44 -7.05
C ILE A 128 -1.44 2.60 -7.58
N VAL A 129 -1.64 2.62 -8.90
CA VAL A 129 -2.65 1.81 -9.58
C VAL A 129 -2.25 0.33 -9.47
N LYS A 130 -3.05 -0.46 -8.76
CA LYS A 130 -2.79 -1.90 -8.54
C LYS A 130 -3.57 -2.79 -9.50
N ASN A 131 -4.78 -2.37 -9.87
CA ASN A 131 -5.64 -3.13 -10.78
C ASN A 131 -6.58 -2.18 -11.53
N ILE A 132 -7.02 -2.60 -12.71
CA ILE A 132 -7.96 -1.86 -13.54
C ILE A 132 -9.06 -2.83 -13.99
N ARG A 133 -10.30 -2.37 -13.87
CA ARG A 133 -11.51 -3.08 -14.31
C ARG A 133 -12.35 -2.15 -15.20
N PRO A 134 -13.30 -2.66 -15.99
CA PRO A 134 -14.15 -1.82 -16.84
C PRO A 134 -14.89 -0.70 -16.08
N TYR A 135 -15.23 -0.95 -14.81
CA TYR A 135 -15.97 0.00 -13.96
C TYR A 135 -15.10 0.95 -13.14
N GLY A 136 -13.77 0.76 -13.12
CA GLY A 136 -12.89 1.64 -12.36
C GLY A 136 -11.48 1.09 -12.15
N ALA A 137 -10.69 1.83 -11.38
CA ALA A 137 -9.31 1.49 -11.03
C ALA A 137 -9.16 1.35 -9.52
N PHE A 138 -8.41 0.33 -9.11
CA PHE A 138 -8.04 0.09 -7.72
C PHE A 138 -6.67 0.69 -7.45
N ILE A 139 -6.62 1.63 -6.51
CA ILE A 139 -5.44 2.42 -6.19
C ILE A 139 -5.06 2.20 -4.73
N GLU A 140 -3.86 1.74 -4.49
CA GLU A 140 -3.29 1.62 -3.15
C GLU A 140 -2.78 2.98 -2.70
N ILE A 141 -3.26 3.43 -1.54
CA ILE A 141 -3.03 4.78 -1.00
C ILE A 141 -2.11 4.81 0.22
N GLY A 142 -1.50 3.68 0.56
CA GLY A 142 -0.56 3.54 1.68
C GLY A 142 -0.96 2.46 2.68
N GLY A 143 0.06 1.77 3.21
CA GLY A 143 -0.14 0.71 4.19
C GLY A 143 -0.98 -0.48 3.72
N GLY A 144 -1.05 -0.70 2.41
CA GLY A 144 -1.86 -1.75 1.80
C GLY A 144 -3.36 -1.40 1.68
N ILE A 145 -3.77 -0.18 2.01
CA ILE A 145 -5.15 0.28 1.82
C ILE A 145 -5.41 0.55 0.35
N VAL A 146 -6.40 -0.12 -0.21
CA VAL A 146 -6.80 0.02 -1.61
C VAL A 146 -8.16 0.70 -1.70
N GLY A 147 -8.20 1.83 -2.41
CA GLY A 147 -9.43 2.54 -2.74
C GLY A 147 -9.83 2.32 -4.19
N LEU A 148 -11.09 2.60 -4.50
CA LEU A 148 -11.67 2.52 -5.84
C LEU A 148 -11.91 3.92 -6.41
N VAL A 149 -11.38 4.17 -7.61
CA VAL A 149 -11.81 5.28 -8.47
C VAL A 149 -12.80 4.72 -9.49
N HIS A 150 -14.06 5.09 -9.37
CA HIS A 150 -15.10 4.72 -10.35
C HIS A 150 -14.78 5.36 -11.72
N VAL A 151 -15.18 4.71 -12.82
CA VAL A 151 -14.94 5.22 -14.19
C VAL A 151 -15.43 6.67 -14.35
N GLU A 152 -16.55 7.02 -13.74
CA GLU A 152 -17.11 8.38 -13.74
C GLU A 152 -16.26 9.41 -12.97
N ASP A 153 -15.40 8.96 -12.06
CA ASP A 153 -14.52 9.80 -11.24
C ASP A 153 -13.09 9.87 -11.77
N ILE A 154 -12.81 9.24 -12.91
CA ILE A 154 -11.49 9.27 -13.54
C ILE A 154 -11.29 10.56 -14.34
N SER A 155 -12.28 10.97 -15.14
CA SER A 155 -12.14 12.10 -16.07
C SER A 155 -13.41 12.95 -16.11
N VAL A 156 -13.24 14.25 -16.35
CA VAL A 156 -14.35 15.16 -16.64
C VAL A 156 -14.89 14.87 -18.04
N ALA A 157 -14.01 14.58 -19.00
CA ALA A 157 -14.39 14.15 -20.33
C ALA A 157 -14.84 12.68 -20.30
N ARG A 158 -15.82 12.34 -21.15
CA ARG A 158 -16.27 10.96 -21.29
C ARG A 158 -15.14 10.08 -21.80
N ILE A 159 -14.87 9.00 -21.10
CA ILE A 159 -13.89 7.96 -21.50
C ILE A 159 -14.64 6.65 -21.74
N LYS A 160 -14.12 5.82 -22.64
CA LYS A 160 -14.69 4.48 -22.93
C LYS A 160 -14.24 3.45 -21.93
N SER A 161 -13.04 3.63 -21.36
CA SER A 161 -12.45 2.69 -20.45
C SER A 161 -11.45 3.37 -19.50
N PRO A 162 -11.31 2.91 -18.25
CA PRO A 162 -10.26 3.34 -17.33
C PRO A 162 -8.84 3.18 -17.87
N PHE A 163 -8.61 2.22 -18.77
CA PHE A 163 -7.32 1.98 -19.42
C PHE A 163 -6.84 3.13 -20.31
N GLU A 164 -7.73 4.05 -20.70
CA GLU A 164 -7.34 5.27 -21.45
C GLU A 164 -6.56 6.25 -20.57
N ARG A 165 -6.69 6.17 -19.26
CA ARG A 165 -6.10 7.13 -18.30
C ARG A 165 -5.13 6.50 -17.33
N PHE A 166 -5.25 5.21 -17.07
CA PHE A 166 -4.45 4.51 -16.08
C PHE A 166 -3.71 3.31 -16.65
N LYS A 167 -2.52 3.07 -16.08
CA LYS A 167 -1.73 1.85 -16.26
C LYS A 167 -1.42 1.24 -14.89
N ILE A 168 -1.36 -0.09 -14.82
CA ILE A 168 -0.93 -0.78 -13.60
C ILE A 168 0.48 -0.34 -13.23
N GLY A 169 0.72 -0.04 -11.96
CA GLY A 169 1.98 0.49 -11.44
C GLY A 169 2.14 2.01 -11.56
N GLN A 170 1.21 2.70 -12.21
CA GLN A 170 1.26 4.16 -12.34
C GLN A 170 1.12 4.85 -10.99
N LYS A 171 2.03 5.78 -10.72
CA LYS A 171 1.98 6.69 -9.57
C LYS A 171 1.01 7.84 -9.87
N VAL A 172 0.04 8.05 -9.00
CA VAL A 172 -1.01 9.07 -9.17
C VAL A 172 -1.25 9.84 -7.87
N LYS A 173 -1.88 10.99 -7.99
CA LYS A 173 -2.47 11.72 -6.86
C LYS A 173 -3.99 11.66 -7.02
N VAL A 174 -4.69 11.38 -5.94
CA VAL A 174 -6.15 11.25 -5.92
C VAL A 174 -6.74 11.98 -4.72
N VAL A 175 -8.04 12.26 -4.79
CA VAL A 175 -8.80 12.87 -3.69
C VAL A 175 -9.65 11.79 -3.03
N ILE A 176 -9.73 11.80 -1.71
CA ILE A 176 -10.65 10.96 -0.96
C ILE A 176 -12.07 11.50 -1.17
N LYS A 177 -12.91 10.74 -1.87
CA LYS A 177 -14.29 11.14 -2.17
C LYS A 177 -15.25 10.77 -1.06
N SER A 178 -15.15 9.53 -0.55
CA SER A 178 -15.94 9.05 0.59
C SER A 178 -15.24 7.90 1.32
N ILE A 179 -15.61 7.70 2.58
CA ILE A 179 -15.02 6.66 3.44
C ILE A 179 -16.14 5.90 4.13
N ASP A 180 -16.24 4.61 3.87
CA ASP A 180 -17.02 3.68 4.68
C ASP A 180 -16.13 3.11 5.78
N ARG A 181 -16.16 3.74 6.94
CA ARG A 181 -15.32 3.38 8.09
C ARG A 181 -15.68 2.03 8.69
N LYS A 182 -16.93 1.58 8.53
CA LYS A 182 -17.39 0.29 9.03
C LYS A 182 -16.76 -0.86 8.28
N ASN A 183 -16.67 -0.72 6.94
CA ASN A 183 -16.14 -1.75 6.06
C ASN A 183 -14.70 -1.45 5.59
N ASN A 184 -14.07 -0.39 6.08
CA ASN A 184 -12.73 0.09 5.67
C ASN A 184 -12.62 0.31 4.15
N ARG A 185 -13.71 0.77 3.52
CA ARG A 185 -13.75 1.05 2.08
C ARG A 185 -13.52 2.53 1.82
N VAL A 186 -12.65 2.81 0.86
CA VAL A 186 -12.32 4.18 0.44
C VAL A 186 -12.68 4.34 -1.02
N ILE A 187 -13.48 5.35 -1.31
CA ILE A 187 -13.80 5.77 -2.67
C ILE A 187 -12.98 7.01 -3.00
N LEU A 188 -12.35 6.98 -4.16
CA LEU A 188 -11.41 7.97 -4.62
C LEU A 188 -11.94 8.70 -5.86
N SER A 189 -11.44 9.92 -6.09
CA SER A 189 -11.68 10.67 -7.31
C SER A 189 -10.36 11.16 -7.88
N TYR A 190 -10.13 10.90 -9.17
CA TYR A 190 -8.98 11.43 -9.90
C TYR A 190 -9.32 12.77 -10.57
N LYS A 191 -10.53 12.90 -11.12
CA LYS A 191 -10.98 14.13 -11.78
C LYS A 191 -10.99 15.36 -10.84
N GLU A 192 -11.26 15.15 -9.53
CA GLU A 192 -11.29 16.25 -8.56
C GLU A 192 -9.92 16.86 -8.29
N MET A 193 -8.83 16.14 -8.59
CA MET A 193 -7.48 16.72 -8.54
C MET A 193 -7.35 17.94 -9.43
N PHE A 194 -8.07 17.98 -10.56
CA PHE A 194 -7.95 19.01 -11.60
C PHE A 194 -9.04 20.10 -11.50
N ARG A 195 -10.15 19.85 -10.80
CA ARG A 195 -11.28 20.83 -10.67
C ARG A 195 -10.85 22.14 -10.02
N ASN A 196 -9.88 22.12 -9.13
CA ASN A 196 -9.40 23.32 -8.43
C ASN A 196 -8.25 24.06 -9.15
N MET A 197 -7.67 23.49 -10.20
CA MET A 197 -6.64 24.18 -11.00
C MET A 197 -7.24 25.25 -11.93
N GLY A 198 -8.50 25.06 -12.39
CA GLY A 198 -9.19 26.03 -13.26
C GLY A 198 -9.74 27.29 -12.55
N ARG A 199 -9.86 27.28 -11.22
CA ARG A 199 -10.42 28.41 -10.47
C ARG A 199 -9.38 29.47 -10.07
N LYS A 200 -8.10 29.23 -10.22
CA LYS A 200 -7.04 30.21 -9.89
C LYS A 200 -6.73 31.20 -11.02
N HIS A 201 -7.31 31.04 -12.20
CA HIS A 201 -7.08 31.91 -13.36
C HIS A 201 -8.24 32.83 -13.72
N GLN A 202 -9.27 32.94 -12.86
CA GLN A 202 -10.40 33.87 -13.07
C GLN A 202 -10.57 34.81 -11.86
N ARG A 203 -9.51 35.44 -11.43
CA ARG A 203 -9.56 36.65 -10.60
C ARG A 203 -8.57 37.66 -11.16
N PHE A 204 -9.03 38.39 -12.13
CA PHE A 204 -8.62 39.72 -12.45
C PHE A 204 -9.87 40.59 -12.58
#